data_856c846e9256ff156091f75031434b8d
#
_entry.id   856c846e9256ff156091f75031434b8d
#
_cell.length_a   1.000
_cell.length_b   1.000
_cell.length_c   1.000
_cell.angle_alpha   90.00
_cell.angle_beta   90.00
_cell.angle_gamma   90.00
#
_symmetry.space_group_name_H-M   'P 1'
#
loop_
_entity.id
_entity.type
_entity.pdbx_description
1 polymer ?
#
loop_
_entity_poly.entity_id
_entity_poly.type
_entity_poly.pdbx_seq_one_letter_code
_entity_poly.pdbx_strand_id
1 'polypeptide(L)'
;MRILVTNDDGIHAPGLATLEEIARELSDDVWVVAPESDQSGVSHSLSLNDPLRLRQVSETRFAVKGTPSDCVILGVRHILGEHGPDLILSGVNRGQNVAEDVTYSGTIAAAMEGTILGIRSIALSQAYGAGGRSNLKWDCAREHGPQVVRKILETGIEPGILINVNFPDCEPAEVQGVAVAAQGFRNQALLSIDARVDGRGNPYFWLAFAKARFEPGHGSDLKAIAEKRISVTPLRLDLTDEPTLTRFAQAFSA
;
A
#
# COMPACT_ATOMS: atom_id res chain seq x y z
N MET A 1 8.41 15.72 -13.79
CA MET A 1 8.50 14.45 -13.02
C MET A 1 7.34 13.57 -13.46
N ARG A 2 7.62 12.38 -13.99
CA ARG A 2 6.58 11.44 -14.39
C ARG A 2 6.15 10.57 -13.24
N ILE A 3 4.85 10.49 -12.96
CA ILE A 3 4.28 9.71 -11.86
C ILE A 3 3.43 8.57 -12.42
N LEU A 4 3.71 7.34 -11.98
CA LEU A 4 2.84 6.19 -12.18
C LEU A 4 1.99 5.98 -10.94
N VAL A 5 0.67 6.01 -11.13
CA VAL A 5 -0.34 5.79 -10.09
C VAL A 5 -0.96 4.41 -10.26
N THR A 6 -1.06 3.66 -9.17
CA THR A 6 -1.68 2.34 -9.11
C THR A 6 -2.42 2.12 -7.80
N ASN A 7 -3.10 0.99 -7.63
CA ASN A 7 -3.74 0.55 -6.39
C ASN A 7 -4.02 -0.96 -6.42
N ASP A 8 -4.69 -1.48 -5.39
CA ASP A 8 -5.26 -2.83 -5.34
C ASP A 8 -6.80 -2.84 -5.30
N ASP A 9 -7.45 -1.75 -4.95
CA ASP A 9 -8.92 -1.62 -4.92
C ASP A 9 -9.57 -1.57 -6.33
N GLY A 10 -8.77 -1.40 -7.39
CA GLY A 10 -9.21 -1.39 -8.80
C GLY A 10 -9.32 -0.01 -9.46
N ILE A 11 -9.40 -0.01 -10.80
CA ILE A 11 -9.32 1.18 -11.66
C ILE A 11 -10.44 2.21 -11.41
N HIS A 12 -11.56 1.81 -10.84
CA HIS A 12 -12.71 2.67 -10.53
C HIS A 12 -12.84 3.00 -9.03
N ALA A 13 -11.86 2.61 -8.21
CA ALA A 13 -11.92 2.83 -6.76
C ALA A 13 -11.84 4.33 -6.42
N PRO A 14 -12.62 4.81 -5.44
CA PRO A 14 -12.54 6.20 -5.00
C PRO A 14 -11.16 6.62 -4.49
N GLY A 15 -10.46 5.70 -3.80
CA GLY A 15 -9.10 5.95 -3.33
C GLY A 15 -8.10 6.18 -4.46
N LEU A 16 -8.25 5.50 -5.61
CA LEU A 16 -7.44 5.75 -6.78
C LEU A 16 -7.67 7.17 -7.34
N ALA A 17 -8.92 7.62 -7.37
CA ALA A 17 -9.24 8.98 -7.77
C ALA A 17 -8.59 10.02 -6.84
N THR A 18 -8.66 9.78 -5.53
CA THR A 18 -7.97 10.63 -4.53
C THR A 18 -6.45 10.64 -4.75
N LEU A 19 -5.84 9.48 -5.06
CA LEU A 19 -4.40 9.42 -5.32
C LEU A 19 -4.02 10.14 -6.61
N GLU A 20 -4.85 10.05 -7.65
CA GLU A 20 -4.64 10.79 -8.90
C GLU A 20 -4.72 12.31 -8.67
N GLU A 21 -5.64 12.79 -7.84
CA GLU A 21 -5.70 14.20 -7.43
C GLU A 21 -4.40 14.62 -6.71
N ILE A 22 -3.93 13.83 -5.75
CA ILE A 22 -2.66 14.05 -5.05
C ILE A 22 -1.48 14.10 -6.04
N ALA A 23 -1.42 13.16 -6.99
CA ALA A 23 -0.36 13.09 -7.98
C ALA A 23 -0.35 14.31 -8.91
N ARG A 24 -1.54 14.80 -9.31
CA ARG A 24 -1.68 15.98 -10.17
C ARG A 24 -1.28 17.29 -9.49
N GLU A 25 -1.33 17.37 -8.17
CA GLU A 25 -0.74 18.50 -7.43
C GLU A 25 0.80 18.48 -7.41
N LEU A 26 1.40 17.34 -7.74
CA LEU A 26 2.86 17.16 -7.77
C LEU A 26 3.42 17.26 -9.20
N SER A 27 2.64 16.88 -10.23
CA SER A 27 3.08 16.83 -11.62
C SER A 27 1.90 16.83 -12.61
N ASP A 28 2.10 17.42 -13.78
CA ASP A 28 1.17 17.32 -14.91
C ASP A 28 1.31 15.99 -15.71
N ASP A 29 2.44 15.26 -15.53
CA ASP A 29 2.73 14.00 -16.24
C ASP A 29 2.37 12.80 -15.34
N VAL A 30 1.06 12.49 -15.28
CA VAL A 30 0.49 11.43 -14.42
C VAL A 30 -0.12 10.33 -15.28
N TRP A 31 0.32 9.10 -15.04
CA TRP A 31 -0.14 7.88 -15.69
C TRP A 31 -0.79 6.96 -14.67
N VAL A 32 -1.92 6.36 -15.02
CA VAL A 32 -2.66 5.45 -14.15
C VAL A 32 -2.67 4.05 -14.76
N VAL A 33 -2.14 3.07 -14.03
CA VAL A 33 -2.20 1.65 -14.42
C VAL A 33 -2.63 0.86 -13.20
N ALA A 34 -3.85 0.33 -13.21
CA ALA A 34 -4.45 -0.29 -12.03
C ALA A 34 -5.22 -1.57 -12.40
N PRO A 35 -5.45 -2.48 -11.43
CA PRO A 35 -6.25 -3.67 -11.65
C PRO A 35 -7.66 -3.34 -12.14
N GLU A 36 -8.22 -4.20 -12.98
CA GLU A 36 -9.60 -4.04 -13.48
C GLU A 36 -10.64 -4.18 -12.38
N SER A 37 -10.34 -4.99 -11.36
CA SER A 37 -11.20 -5.27 -10.19
C SER A 37 -10.39 -5.30 -8.91
N ASP A 38 -11.08 -5.31 -7.76
CA ASP A 38 -10.50 -5.40 -6.41
C ASP A 38 -9.60 -6.66 -6.28
N GLN A 39 -8.38 -6.44 -5.83
CA GLN A 39 -7.32 -7.42 -5.59
C GLN A 39 -6.86 -7.42 -4.13
N SER A 40 -7.77 -7.12 -3.19
CA SER A 40 -7.45 -7.08 -1.76
C SER A 40 -6.91 -8.43 -1.26
N GLY A 41 -5.82 -8.39 -0.49
CA GLY A 41 -5.23 -9.57 0.15
C GLY A 41 -4.39 -10.45 -0.77
N VAL A 42 -4.08 -10.02 -2.01
CA VAL A 42 -3.25 -10.81 -2.94
C VAL A 42 -1.76 -10.78 -2.60
N SER A 43 -1.34 -9.93 -1.65
CA SER A 43 0.07 -9.78 -1.30
C SER A 43 0.94 -9.43 -2.54
N HIS A 44 2.23 -9.76 -2.52
CA HIS A 44 3.17 -9.51 -3.62
C HIS A 44 3.15 -10.67 -4.63
N SER A 45 1.98 -10.96 -5.22
CA SER A 45 1.81 -12.03 -6.21
C SER A 45 1.97 -11.54 -7.65
N LEU A 46 2.42 -12.45 -8.52
CA LEU A 46 2.56 -12.24 -9.97
C LEU A 46 1.69 -13.24 -10.74
N SER A 47 1.05 -12.79 -11.83
CA SER A 47 0.26 -13.64 -12.73
C SER A 47 1.15 -14.35 -13.75
N LEU A 48 1.87 -15.40 -13.32
CA LEU A 48 2.77 -16.14 -14.20
C LEU A 48 2.07 -17.22 -15.04
N ASN A 49 0.89 -17.69 -14.60
CA ASN A 49 0.19 -18.82 -15.24
C ASN A 49 -1.01 -18.38 -16.09
N ASP A 50 -1.40 -17.11 -16.00
CA ASP A 50 -2.49 -16.52 -16.77
C ASP A 50 -1.99 -15.32 -17.58
N PRO A 51 -2.44 -15.16 -18.85
CA PRO A 51 -2.04 -14.01 -19.64
C PRO A 51 -2.66 -12.73 -19.10
N LEU A 52 -1.85 -11.69 -18.94
CA LEU A 52 -2.30 -10.36 -18.61
C LEU A 52 -3.08 -9.73 -19.78
N ARG A 53 -4.16 -9.04 -19.48
CA ARG A 53 -4.94 -8.28 -20.47
C ARG A 53 -4.94 -6.82 -20.09
N LEU A 54 -4.52 -5.99 -21.04
CA LEU A 54 -4.47 -4.53 -20.91
C LEU A 54 -5.64 -3.91 -21.66
N ARG A 55 -6.36 -3.02 -21.00
CA ARG A 55 -7.43 -2.22 -21.60
C ARG A 55 -7.14 -0.74 -21.39
N GLN A 56 -6.98 0.00 -22.47
CA GLN A 56 -6.84 1.46 -22.41
C GLN A 56 -8.20 2.10 -22.08
N VAL A 57 -8.24 2.92 -21.03
CA VAL A 57 -9.44 3.65 -20.58
C VAL A 57 -9.41 5.08 -21.10
N SER A 58 -8.22 5.72 -21.09
CA SER A 58 -7.97 7.03 -21.71
C SER A 58 -6.53 7.10 -22.18
N GLU A 59 -6.06 8.25 -22.64
CA GLU A 59 -4.69 8.44 -23.14
C GLU A 59 -3.61 8.01 -22.12
N THR A 60 -3.81 8.33 -20.85
CA THR A 60 -2.86 8.03 -19.75
C THR A 60 -3.42 7.09 -18.68
N ARG A 61 -4.54 6.37 -18.98
CA ARG A 61 -5.21 5.52 -17.99
C ARG A 61 -5.48 4.14 -18.55
N PHE A 62 -5.02 3.10 -17.84
CA PHE A 62 -5.07 1.70 -18.27
C PHE A 62 -5.58 0.80 -17.14
N ALA A 63 -6.44 -0.16 -17.51
CA ALA A 63 -6.90 -1.23 -16.63
C ALA A 63 -6.22 -2.54 -17.00
N VAL A 64 -5.77 -3.30 -16.01
CA VAL A 64 -5.08 -4.58 -16.18
C VAL A 64 -5.90 -5.69 -15.52
N LYS A 65 -6.17 -6.77 -16.25
CA LYS A 65 -6.61 -8.01 -15.62
C LYS A 65 -5.38 -8.71 -15.04
N GLY A 66 -5.03 -8.37 -13.81
CA GLY A 66 -3.84 -8.80 -13.10
C GLY A 66 -3.78 -8.23 -11.70
N THR A 67 -2.68 -8.49 -11.01
CA THR A 67 -2.38 -8.00 -9.65
C THR A 67 -1.85 -6.56 -9.68
N PRO A 68 -1.76 -5.87 -8.52
CA PRO A 68 -1.10 -4.57 -8.42
C PRO A 68 0.36 -4.59 -8.89
N SER A 69 1.11 -5.66 -8.58
CA SER A 69 2.49 -5.85 -9.05
C SER A 69 2.56 -5.98 -10.58
N ASP A 70 1.64 -6.74 -11.19
CA ASP A 70 1.52 -6.84 -12.65
C ASP A 70 1.25 -5.47 -13.29
N CYS A 71 0.43 -4.64 -12.65
CA CYS A 71 0.13 -3.28 -13.11
C CYS A 71 1.39 -2.42 -13.14
N VAL A 72 2.22 -2.48 -12.11
CA VAL A 72 3.48 -1.75 -12.04
C VAL A 72 4.43 -2.24 -13.14
N ILE A 73 4.61 -3.55 -13.29
CA ILE A 73 5.49 -4.13 -14.31
C ILE A 73 5.04 -3.70 -15.72
N LEU A 74 3.76 -3.83 -16.04
CA LEU A 74 3.23 -3.41 -17.34
C LEU A 74 3.35 -1.90 -17.53
N GLY A 75 3.05 -1.11 -16.51
CA GLY A 75 3.18 0.34 -16.52
C GLY A 75 4.61 0.77 -16.87
N VAL A 76 5.59 0.23 -16.17
CA VAL A 76 7.00 0.59 -16.32
C VAL A 76 7.61 0.02 -17.59
N ARG A 77 7.42 -1.29 -17.86
CA ARG A 77 8.16 -2.00 -18.92
C ARG A 77 7.50 -1.93 -20.29
N HIS A 78 6.19 -1.75 -20.36
CA HIS A 78 5.43 -1.81 -21.60
C HIS A 78 4.79 -0.46 -21.99
N ILE A 79 4.07 0.18 -21.05
CA ILE A 79 3.33 1.41 -21.35
C ILE A 79 4.28 2.60 -21.43
N LEU A 80 5.15 2.79 -20.45
CA LEU A 80 6.09 3.91 -20.39
C LEU A 80 7.45 3.59 -21.04
N GLY A 81 7.86 2.30 -21.03
CA GLY A 81 9.04 1.82 -21.74
C GLY A 81 10.34 2.54 -21.36
N GLU A 82 11.06 3.07 -22.36
CA GLU A 82 12.36 3.74 -22.17
C GLU A 82 12.28 5.01 -21.32
N HIS A 83 11.12 5.62 -21.25
CA HIS A 83 10.85 6.83 -20.45
C HIS A 83 10.03 6.46 -19.20
N GLY A 84 10.53 5.56 -18.39
CA GLY A 84 9.90 5.11 -17.16
C GLY A 84 9.52 6.24 -16.20
N PRO A 85 8.72 5.94 -15.14
CA PRO A 85 8.32 6.95 -14.18
C PRO A 85 9.46 7.29 -13.20
N ASP A 86 9.47 8.53 -12.72
CA ASP A 86 10.37 9.01 -11.66
C ASP A 86 9.88 8.60 -10.26
N LEU A 87 8.56 8.35 -10.15
CA LEU A 87 7.88 8.06 -8.90
C LEU A 87 6.71 7.11 -9.15
N ILE A 88 6.54 6.13 -8.27
CA ILE A 88 5.34 5.30 -8.19
C ILE A 88 4.58 5.65 -6.91
N LEU A 89 3.29 5.95 -7.07
CA LEU A 89 2.35 6.11 -5.97
C LEU A 89 1.32 4.97 -6.03
N SER A 90 1.17 4.24 -4.93
CA SER A 90 0.22 3.14 -4.81
C SER A 90 -0.84 3.45 -3.75
N GLY A 91 -2.11 3.40 -4.10
CA GLY A 91 -3.24 3.65 -3.19
C GLY A 91 -4.28 4.63 -3.80
N VAL A 92 -4.94 5.55 -3.08
CA VAL A 92 -5.01 5.52 -1.59
C VAL A 92 -5.83 4.30 -1.18
N ASN A 93 -5.27 3.38 -0.42
CA ASN A 93 -5.96 2.16 -0.03
C ASN A 93 -7.15 2.43 0.89
N ARG A 94 -8.21 1.65 0.70
CA ARG A 94 -9.41 1.65 1.55
C ARG A 94 -9.19 0.86 2.84
N GLY A 95 -8.44 1.43 3.76
CA GLY A 95 -8.02 0.85 5.03
C GLY A 95 -6.52 1.05 5.26
N GLN A 96 -6.14 1.15 6.51
CA GLN A 96 -4.73 1.26 6.88
C GLN A 96 -3.94 -0.01 6.51
N ASN A 97 -2.67 0.18 6.17
CA ASN A 97 -1.68 -0.88 6.02
C ASN A 97 -0.57 -0.65 7.05
N VAL A 98 -0.77 -1.09 8.28
CA VAL A 98 0.14 -0.92 9.40
C VAL A 98 0.45 -2.27 10.05
N ALA A 99 1.58 -2.36 10.76
CA ALA A 99 2.04 -3.61 11.38
C ALA A 99 2.08 -4.77 10.36
N GLU A 100 1.50 -5.92 10.68
CA GLU A 100 1.48 -7.12 9.84
C GLU A 100 0.63 -6.97 8.56
N ASP A 101 -0.27 -5.97 8.49
CA ASP A 101 -1.07 -5.71 7.29
C ASP A 101 -0.15 -5.50 6.06
N VAL A 102 1.06 -4.95 6.28
CA VAL A 102 2.09 -4.75 5.26
C VAL A 102 2.36 -6.02 4.45
N THR A 103 2.36 -7.20 5.09
CA THR A 103 2.69 -8.47 4.42
C THR A 103 1.58 -9.01 3.53
N TYR A 104 0.34 -8.55 3.70
CA TYR A 104 -0.83 -8.99 2.93
C TYR A 104 -1.31 -7.96 1.91
N SER A 105 -0.78 -6.73 1.98
CA SER A 105 -1.25 -5.58 1.22
C SER A 105 -0.81 -5.61 -0.23
N GLY A 106 -1.78 -5.54 -1.15
CA GLY A 106 -1.51 -5.30 -2.57
C GLY A 106 -1.01 -3.88 -2.85
N THR A 107 -1.45 -2.90 -2.06
CA THR A 107 -0.96 -1.51 -2.12
C THR A 107 0.53 -1.44 -1.83
N ILE A 108 0.98 -2.10 -0.75
CA ILE A 108 2.41 -2.19 -0.39
C ILE A 108 3.18 -2.98 -1.46
N ALA A 109 2.61 -4.07 -1.95
CA ALA A 109 3.22 -4.91 -2.98
C ALA A 109 3.52 -4.15 -4.27
N ALA A 110 2.62 -3.30 -4.73
CA ALA A 110 2.87 -2.45 -5.89
C ALA A 110 4.04 -1.47 -5.66
N ALA A 111 4.14 -0.89 -4.46
CA ALA A 111 5.28 -0.04 -4.10
C ALA A 111 6.58 -0.84 -3.97
N MET A 112 6.52 -2.09 -3.45
CA MET A 112 7.66 -3.02 -3.43
C MET A 112 8.16 -3.30 -4.84
N GLU A 113 7.24 -3.62 -5.78
CA GLU A 113 7.59 -3.90 -7.17
C GLU A 113 8.28 -2.69 -7.83
N GLY A 114 7.76 -1.49 -7.62
CA GLY A 114 8.40 -0.27 -8.10
C GLY A 114 9.81 -0.08 -7.55
N THR A 115 10.01 -0.38 -6.27
CA THR A 115 11.32 -0.31 -5.61
C THR A 115 12.30 -1.37 -6.15
N ILE A 116 11.81 -2.60 -6.44
CA ILE A 116 12.61 -3.65 -7.11
C ILE A 116 13.05 -3.19 -8.50
N LEU A 117 12.20 -2.45 -9.22
CA LEU A 117 12.52 -1.87 -10.52
C LEU A 117 13.43 -0.64 -10.43
N GLY A 118 13.87 -0.26 -9.24
CA GLY A 118 14.78 0.87 -9.01
C GLY A 118 14.09 2.24 -9.01
N ILE A 119 12.77 2.29 -8.87
CA ILE A 119 11.97 3.51 -8.91
C ILE A 119 11.55 3.88 -7.48
N ARG A 120 11.64 5.16 -7.13
CA ARG A 120 11.12 5.66 -5.85
C ARG A 120 9.64 5.34 -5.73
N SER A 121 9.23 4.74 -4.61
CA SER A 121 7.88 4.22 -4.46
C SER A 121 7.29 4.57 -3.09
N ILE A 122 6.04 5.03 -3.08
CA ILE A 122 5.30 5.40 -1.88
C ILE A 122 3.94 4.72 -1.92
N ALA A 123 3.60 4.00 -0.87
CA ALA A 123 2.27 3.45 -0.63
C ALA A 123 1.48 4.38 0.29
N LEU A 124 0.22 4.67 -0.05
CA LEU A 124 -0.66 5.56 0.70
C LEU A 124 -1.95 4.82 1.07
N SER A 125 -2.37 4.95 2.33
CA SER A 125 -3.54 4.26 2.86
C SER A 125 -4.35 5.19 3.76
N GLN A 126 -5.69 5.14 3.67
CA GLN A 126 -6.60 5.88 4.53
C GLN A 126 -7.22 4.94 5.56
N ALA A 127 -6.95 5.17 6.83
CA ALA A 127 -7.56 4.40 7.91
C ALA A 127 -9.08 4.64 7.97
N TYR A 128 -9.80 3.66 8.48
CA TYR A 128 -11.21 3.78 8.84
C TYR A 128 -11.44 3.32 10.28
N GLY A 129 -12.39 3.97 10.96
CA GLY A 129 -12.75 3.68 12.34
C GLY A 129 -14.06 2.92 12.48
N ALA A 130 -14.83 3.27 13.51
CA ALA A 130 -16.10 2.62 13.86
C ALA A 130 -17.16 2.67 12.75
N GLY A 131 -17.10 3.65 11.84
CA GLY A 131 -17.96 3.77 10.67
C GLY A 131 -17.72 2.70 9.59
N GLY A 132 -16.62 1.95 9.69
CA GLY A 132 -16.24 0.89 8.76
C GLY A 132 -15.82 1.41 7.37
N ARG A 133 -15.63 0.47 6.45
CA ARG A 133 -15.13 0.72 5.08
C ARG A 133 -16.05 1.58 4.19
N SER A 134 -17.31 1.78 4.57
CA SER A 134 -18.25 2.61 3.81
C SER A 134 -18.21 4.10 4.16
N ASN A 135 -17.49 4.49 5.21
CA ASN A 135 -17.42 5.86 5.70
C ASN A 135 -15.97 6.32 5.87
N LEU A 136 -15.19 6.24 4.78
CA LEU A 136 -13.81 6.74 4.79
C LEU A 136 -13.78 8.25 4.60
N LYS A 137 -12.88 8.88 5.33
CA LYS A 137 -12.60 10.32 5.27
C LYS A 137 -11.47 10.59 4.28
N TRP A 138 -11.75 10.42 2.99
CA TRP A 138 -10.78 10.62 1.90
C TRP A 138 -10.15 12.02 1.90
N ASP A 139 -10.86 13.01 2.46
CA ASP A 139 -10.38 14.39 2.56
C ASP A 139 -9.11 14.51 3.40
N CYS A 140 -8.91 13.63 4.40
CA CYS A 140 -7.66 13.60 5.16
C CYS A 140 -6.45 13.29 4.26
N ALA A 141 -6.54 12.25 3.42
CA ALA A 141 -5.49 11.92 2.47
C ALA A 141 -5.36 12.98 1.36
N ARG A 142 -6.48 13.51 0.85
CA ARG A 142 -6.51 14.52 -0.22
C ARG A 142 -5.80 15.81 0.20
N GLU A 143 -6.08 16.33 1.39
CA GLU A 143 -5.54 17.59 1.88
C GLU A 143 -4.07 17.49 2.29
N HIS A 144 -3.70 16.42 3.01
CA HIS A 144 -2.35 16.27 3.54
C HIS A 144 -1.39 15.53 2.60
N GLY A 145 -1.91 14.69 1.70
CA GLY A 145 -1.11 13.82 0.83
C GLY A 145 -0.05 14.55 0.00
N PRO A 146 -0.39 15.61 -0.74
CA PRO A 146 0.57 16.31 -1.57
C PRO A 146 1.76 16.85 -0.79
N GLN A 147 1.51 17.45 0.38
CA GLN A 147 2.56 18.02 1.23
C GLN A 147 3.44 16.92 1.85
N VAL A 148 2.85 15.82 2.31
CA VAL A 148 3.59 14.68 2.87
C VAL A 148 4.49 14.05 1.80
N VAL A 149 3.97 13.82 0.59
CA VAL A 149 4.76 13.26 -0.52
C VAL A 149 5.90 14.20 -0.93
N ARG A 150 5.65 15.51 -1.06
CA ARG A 150 6.72 16.50 -1.34
C ARG A 150 7.83 16.41 -0.29
N LYS A 151 7.46 16.37 1.00
CA LYS A 151 8.44 16.32 2.09
C LYS A 151 9.27 15.03 2.07
N ILE A 152 8.65 13.89 1.74
CA ILE A 152 9.36 12.62 1.57
C ILE A 152 10.36 12.72 0.40
N LEU A 153 9.94 13.27 -0.75
CA LEU A 153 10.80 13.42 -1.92
C LEU A 153 11.96 14.39 -1.68
N GLU A 154 11.74 15.48 -0.97
CA GLU A 154 12.78 16.43 -0.56
C GLU A 154 13.81 15.79 0.39
N THR A 155 13.35 14.90 1.26
CA THR A 155 14.21 14.19 2.21
C THR A 155 15.06 13.12 1.50
N GLY A 156 14.53 12.55 0.40
CA GLY A 156 15.14 11.46 -0.35
C GLY A 156 14.61 10.09 0.07
N ILE A 157 14.63 9.15 -0.86
CA ILE A 157 14.32 7.73 -0.63
C ILE A 157 15.52 6.93 -1.12
N GLU A 158 16.14 6.20 -0.22
CA GLU A 158 17.30 5.36 -0.52
C GLU A 158 16.93 4.15 -1.38
N PRO A 159 17.84 3.64 -2.22
CA PRO A 159 17.62 2.39 -2.97
C PRO A 159 17.22 1.23 -2.07
N GLY A 160 16.26 0.43 -2.50
CA GLY A 160 15.74 -0.71 -1.74
C GLY A 160 14.77 -0.35 -0.61
N ILE A 161 14.41 0.94 -0.49
CA ILE A 161 13.44 1.44 0.49
C ILE A 161 12.18 1.93 -0.24
N LEU A 162 11.02 1.56 0.29
CA LEU A 162 9.73 2.19 -0.02
C LEU A 162 9.21 2.92 1.20
N ILE A 163 8.33 3.88 0.98
CA ILE A 163 7.71 4.61 2.09
C ILE A 163 6.23 4.23 2.19
N ASN A 164 5.82 3.81 3.39
CA ASN A 164 4.43 3.51 3.71
C ASN A 164 3.82 4.67 4.50
N VAL A 165 2.80 5.31 3.93
CA VAL A 165 2.08 6.44 4.53
C VAL A 165 0.67 6.01 4.88
N ASN A 166 0.26 6.24 6.13
CA ASN A 166 -1.10 5.98 6.57
C ASN A 166 -1.73 7.25 7.15
N PHE A 167 -2.89 7.61 6.63
CA PHE A 167 -3.69 8.74 7.11
C PHE A 167 -4.68 8.26 8.17
N PRO A 168 -4.83 8.97 9.31
CA PRO A 168 -5.75 8.59 10.38
C PRO A 168 -7.22 8.78 10.00
N ASP A 169 -8.13 8.07 10.69
CA ASP A 169 -9.58 8.24 10.57
C ASP A 169 -10.06 9.48 11.33
N CYS A 170 -9.80 10.66 10.78
CA CYS A 170 -10.24 11.93 11.35
C CYS A 170 -10.45 12.96 10.23
N GLU A 171 -11.11 14.08 10.57
CA GLU A 171 -11.17 15.21 9.66
C GLU A 171 -9.79 15.84 9.47
N PRO A 172 -9.49 16.46 8.31
CA PRO A 172 -8.17 17.03 8.05
C PRO A 172 -7.69 17.99 9.15
N ALA A 173 -8.57 18.85 9.66
CA ALA A 173 -8.26 19.81 10.73
C ALA A 173 -7.95 19.16 12.09
N GLU A 174 -8.27 17.88 12.28
CA GLU A 174 -8.00 17.13 13.52
C GLU A 174 -6.66 16.43 13.52
N VAL A 175 -5.95 16.41 12.39
CA VAL A 175 -4.65 15.74 12.25
C VAL A 175 -3.61 16.38 13.18
N GLN A 176 -3.00 15.56 14.04
CA GLN A 176 -2.01 15.98 15.04
C GLN A 176 -0.56 15.97 14.49
N GLY A 177 -0.41 16.21 13.19
CA GLY A 177 0.88 16.23 12.50
C GLY A 177 1.31 14.88 11.98
N VAL A 178 2.59 14.77 11.60
CA VAL A 178 3.22 13.58 11.02
C VAL A 178 4.08 12.89 12.09
N ALA A 179 4.06 11.57 12.09
CA ALA A 179 4.97 10.72 12.89
C ALA A 179 5.78 9.82 11.96
N VAL A 180 7.10 9.93 12.01
CA VAL A 180 7.97 8.88 11.46
C VAL A 180 7.98 7.73 12.47
N ALA A 181 7.53 6.56 12.03
CA ALA A 181 7.24 5.43 12.91
C ALA A 181 7.86 4.13 12.38
N ALA A 182 8.19 3.24 13.29
CA ALA A 182 8.53 1.87 12.93
C ALA A 182 7.25 1.06 12.58
N GLN A 183 7.41 0.02 11.76
CA GLN A 183 6.36 -0.98 11.58
C GLN A 183 6.02 -1.60 12.95
N GLY A 184 4.76 -1.55 13.32
CA GLY A 184 4.26 -2.10 14.56
C GLY A 184 4.13 -3.62 14.54
N PHE A 185 3.70 -4.16 15.66
CA PHE A 185 3.38 -5.56 15.82
C PHE A 185 2.13 -5.69 16.69
N ARG A 186 1.18 -6.54 16.28
CA ARG A 186 0.02 -6.93 17.08
C ARG A 186 0.30 -8.31 17.70
N ASN A 187 0.24 -8.42 19.00
CA ASN A 187 0.49 -9.68 19.73
C ASN A 187 -0.73 -10.63 19.72
N GLN A 188 -1.58 -10.57 18.70
CA GLN A 188 -2.84 -11.31 18.63
C GLN A 188 -3.03 -11.91 17.22
N ALA A 189 -3.82 -12.99 17.15
CA ALA A 189 -4.19 -13.59 15.88
C ALA A 189 -4.99 -12.59 15.03
N LEU A 190 -4.44 -12.21 13.87
CA LEU A 190 -5.06 -11.27 12.94
C LEU A 190 -6.26 -11.84 12.21
N LEU A 191 -6.26 -13.15 11.97
CA LEU A 191 -7.24 -13.81 11.13
C LEU A 191 -8.15 -14.73 11.96
N SER A 192 -9.43 -14.67 11.68
CA SER A 192 -10.45 -15.60 12.15
C SER A 192 -11.08 -16.30 10.97
N ILE A 193 -11.64 -17.50 11.22
CA ILE A 193 -12.38 -18.26 10.23
C ILE A 193 -13.87 -18.16 10.57
N ASP A 194 -14.68 -17.63 9.64
CA ASP A 194 -16.14 -17.65 9.70
C ASP A 194 -16.63 -18.82 8.85
N ALA A 195 -17.07 -19.89 9.53
CA ALA A 195 -17.57 -21.12 8.91
C ALA A 195 -19.07 -20.99 8.64
N ARG A 196 -19.49 -21.28 7.42
CA ARG A 196 -20.88 -21.25 6.97
C ARG A 196 -21.24 -22.48 6.15
N VAL A 197 -22.52 -22.62 5.84
CA VAL A 197 -23.04 -23.69 5.00
C VAL A 197 -23.89 -23.06 3.89
N ASP A 198 -23.71 -23.50 2.65
CA ASP A 198 -24.50 -23.05 1.51
C ASP A 198 -25.92 -23.68 1.52
N GLY A 199 -26.78 -23.22 0.60
CA GLY A 199 -28.15 -23.74 0.46
C GLY A 199 -28.26 -25.21 0.04
N ARG A 200 -27.14 -25.88 -0.28
CA ARG A 200 -27.06 -27.33 -0.61
C ARG A 200 -26.42 -28.16 0.49
N GLY A 201 -26.06 -27.53 1.65
CA GLY A 201 -25.46 -28.22 2.77
C GLY A 201 -23.90 -28.32 2.68
N ASN A 202 -23.24 -27.70 1.72
CA ASN A 202 -21.78 -27.74 1.62
C ASN A 202 -21.15 -26.68 2.51
N PRO A 203 -20.12 -26.99 3.30
CA PRO A 203 -19.42 -26.01 4.10
C PRO A 203 -18.58 -25.08 3.24
N TYR A 204 -18.50 -23.80 3.60
CA TYR A 204 -17.56 -22.83 3.07
C TYR A 204 -17.07 -21.90 4.17
N PHE A 205 -15.96 -21.23 3.94
CA PHE A 205 -15.24 -20.51 4.97
C PHE A 205 -14.82 -19.12 4.47
N TRP A 206 -14.98 -18.12 5.33
CA TRP A 206 -14.42 -16.79 5.10
C TRP A 206 -13.24 -16.57 6.04
N LEU A 207 -12.15 -16.01 5.49
CA LEU A 207 -11.12 -15.40 6.31
C LEU A 207 -11.55 -13.97 6.64
N ALA A 208 -11.52 -13.62 7.91
CA ALA A 208 -11.87 -12.30 8.40
C ALA A 208 -10.77 -11.77 9.33
N PHE A 209 -10.51 -10.47 9.27
CA PHE A 209 -9.61 -9.85 10.25
C PHE A 209 -10.29 -9.78 11.61
N ALA A 210 -9.61 -10.27 12.65
CA ALA A 210 -10.12 -10.26 14.01
C ALA A 210 -10.15 -8.82 14.56
N LYS A 211 -11.29 -8.46 15.19
CA LYS A 211 -11.42 -7.19 15.93
C LYS A 211 -10.85 -7.35 17.34
N ALA A 212 -9.54 -7.36 17.46
CA ALA A 212 -8.91 -7.47 18.77
C ALA A 212 -8.51 -6.09 19.30
N ARG A 213 -8.68 -5.85 20.60
CA ARG A 213 -8.13 -4.67 21.28
C ARG A 213 -6.69 -4.98 21.63
N PHE A 214 -5.77 -4.11 21.24
CA PHE A 214 -4.36 -4.20 21.59
C PHE A 214 -3.88 -2.80 21.97
N GLU A 215 -2.82 -2.73 22.79
CA GLU A 215 -2.14 -1.48 23.08
C GLU A 215 -0.97 -1.30 22.11
N PRO A 216 -1.00 -0.26 21.25
CA PRO A 216 0.08 -0.02 20.30
C PRO A 216 1.40 0.29 21.03
N GLY A 217 2.49 -0.35 20.61
CA GLY A 217 3.84 -0.04 21.11
C GLY A 217 4.24 1.41 20.78
N HIS A 218 5.03 2.01 21.67
CA HIS A 218 5.57 3.36 21.45
C HIS A 218 6.37 3.43 20.13
N GLY A 219 6.22 4.54 19.41
CA GLY A 219 6.94 4.79 18.16
C GLY A 219 6.49 3.93 16.97
N SER A 220 5.40 3.19 17.09
CA SER A 220 4.85 2.36 16.00
C SER A 220 3.85 3.14 15.13
N ASP A 221 3.68 2.67 13.89
CA ASP A 221 2.66 3.11 12.94
C ASP A 221 1.24 2.99 13.52
N LEU A 222 0.96 1.91 14.24
CA LEU A 222 -0.29 1.70 14.98
C LEU A 222 -0.56 2.82 16.00
N LYS A 223 0.47 3.24 16.74
CA LYS A 223 0.36 4.30 17.75
C LYS A 223 0.13 5.66 17.08
N ALA A 224 0.84 5.94 16.00
CA ALA A 224 0.67 7.16 15.24
C ALA A 224 -0.78 7.36 14.78
N ILE A 225 -1.38 6.32 14.17
CA ILE A 225 -2.77 6.35 13.70
C ILE A 225 -3.74 6.54 14.87
N ALA A 226 -3.53 5.83 15.99
CA ALA A 226 -4.37 5.95 17.18
C ALA A 226 -4.35 7.36 17.79
N GLU A 227 -3.24 8.10 17.62
CA GLU A 227 -3.05 9.49 18.06
C GLU A 227 -3.48 10.53 17.01
N LYS A 228 -4.21 10.13 15.97
CA LYS A 228 -4.61 11.00 14.85
C LYS A 228 -3.40 11.66 14.14
N ARG A 229 -2.27 10.97 14.07
CA ARG A 229 -1.08 11.43 13.34
C ARG A 229 -0.94 10.64 12.04
N ILE A 230 -0.48 11.30 10.99
CA ILE A 230 -0.11 10.64 9.75
C ILE A 230 1.15 9.83 10.01
N SER A 231 1.08 8.51 9.80
CA SER A 231 2.25 7.63 9.95
C SER A 231 3.07 7.62 8.68
N VAL A 232 4.37 7.79 8.79
CA VAL A 232 5.35 7.62 7.70
C VAL A 232 6.36 6.57 8.14
N THR A 233 6.34 5.41 7.48
CA THR A 233 7.16 4.26 7.85
C THR A 233 8.04 3.86 6.66
N PRO A 234 9.38 4.03 6.74
CA PRO A 234 10.28 3.45 5.75
C PRO A 234 10.31 1.93 5.89
N LEU A 235 10.09 1.22 4.77
CA LEU A 235 10.11 -0.24 4.71
C LEU A 235 11.26 -0.71 3.83
N ARG A 236 11.96 -1.76 4.24
CA ARG A 236 13.07 -2.36 3.50
C ARG A 236 12.60 -3.60 2.73
N LEU A 237 13.10 -3.76 1.51
CA LEU A 237 12.87 -4.99 0.72
C LEU A 237 13.68 -6.17 1.25
N ASP A 238 14.88 -5.90 1.77
CA ASP A 238 15.71 -6.93 2.37
C ASP A 238 15.16 -7.34 3.75
N LEU A 239 14.68 -8.57 3.84
CA LEU A 239 14.09 -9.16 5.06
C LEU A 239 15.14 -9.89 5.91
N THR A 240 16.43 -9.77 5.61
CA THR A 240 17.50 -10.42 6.38
C THR A 240 17.60 -9.82 7.78
N ASP A 241 17.51 -10.66 8.80
CA ASP A 241 17.84 -10.28 10.18
C ASP A 241 19.35 -10.42 10.41
N GLU A 242 20.07 -9.31 10.34
CA GLU A 242 21.54 -9.27 10.46
C GLU A 242 22.09 -9.84 11.78
N PRO A 243 21.47 -9.58 12.95
CA PRO A 243 21.91 -10.22 14.20
C PRO A 243 21.82 -11.74 14.15
N THR A 244 20.73 -12.30 13.62
CA THR A 244 20.56 -13.76 13.48
C THR A 244 21.51 -14.33 12.42
N LEU A 245 21.69 -13.65 11.29
CA LEU A 245 22.67 -14.05 10.26
C LEU A 245 24.06 -14.18 10.85
N THR A 246 24.52 -13.17 11.58
CA THR A 246 25.85 -13.18 12.23
C THR A 246 26.00 -14.34 13.22
N ARG A 247 24.98 -14.56 14.05
CA ARG A 247 24.98 -15.67 15.02
C ARG A 247 25.06 -17.05 14.35
N PHE A 248 24.29 -17.24 13.28
CA PHE A 248 24.33 -18.50 12.51
C PHE A 248 25.64 -18.69 11.79
N ALA A 249 26.20 -17.65 11.15
CA ALA A 249 27.48 -17.72 10.50
C ALA A 249 28.60 -18.19 11.47
N GLN A 250 28.62 -17.68 12.68
CA GLN A 250 29.55 -18.13 13.72
C GLN A 250 29.34 -19.61 14.11
N ALA A 251 28.08 -20.03 14.30
CA ALA A 251 27.77 -21.41 14.70
C ALA A 251 28.08 -22.46 13.62
N PHE A 252 27.96 -22.10 12.32
CA PHE A 252 28.23 -23.01 11.21
C PHE A 252 29.67 -22.92 10.69
N SER A 253 30.48 -22.04 11.20
CA SER A 253 31.93 -21.93 10.88
C SER A 253 32.83 -22.70 11.84
N ALA A 254 32.27 -23.29 12.90
CA ALA A 254 32.95 -24.14 13.88
C ALA A 254 32.81 -25.62 13.50
#